data_12730a8c4888f005cc97be80564c45d1
#
_entry.id   12730a8c4888f005cc97be80564c45d1
#
_cell.length_a   1.000
_cell.length_b   1.000
_cell.length_c   1.000
_cell.angle_alpha   90.00
_cell.angle_beta   90.00
_cell.angle_gamma   90.00
#
_symmetry.space_group_name_H-M   'P 1'
#
loop_
_entity.id
_entity.type
_entity.pdbx_description
1 polymer ?
#
loop_
_entity_poly.entity_id
_entity_poly.type
_entity_poly.pdbx_seq_one_letter_code
_entity_poly.pdbx_strand_id
1 'polypeptide(L)'
;EGTLTTKVVEQDGTSSDSYCYFSGFKSIFSKSYPAKYVYKDIHFSSEIQFMAYSKAKLFNDEEAAFKILDRNDSSTILNRFLNNEISEKDILHSGTMKVIWSNEQQKLLELEKSILNVNEELWNQKVIPILTVSHREKFNQNPKLKEKLINTGNARLVEGDVDKKHNVSNKNCQVLMNVREVLKNTQKPNLDI
;
A
#
# COMPACT_ATOMS: atom_id res chain seq x y z
N GLU A 1 -14.51 5.46 6.72
CA GLU A 1 -14.64 5.66 5.27
C GLU A 1 -13.59 6.65 4.82
N GLY A 2 -12.50 6.14 4.21
CA GLY A 2 -11.54 6.97 3.50
C GLY A 2 -12.28 7.65 2.35
N THR A 3 -12.35 8.96 2.35
CA THR A 3 -13.07 9.73 1.34
C THR A 3 -12.38 9.56 -0.02
N LEU A 4 -12.92 8.68 -0.85
CA LEU A 4 -12.62 8.67 -2.27
C LEU A 4 -13.45 9.80 -2.90
N THR A 5 -12.81 10.94 -3.14
CA THR A 5 -13.45 12.04 -3.86
C THR A 5 -13.04 11.95 -5.32
N THR A 6 -13.99 11.60 -6.19
CA THR A 6 -13.79 11.69 -7.64
C THR A 6 -14.14 13.09 -8.08
N LYS A 7 -13.16 13.85 -8.56
CA LYS A 7 -13.39 15.18 -9.15
C LYS A 7 -13.07 15.12 -10.64
N VAL A 8 -14.03 15.55 -11.46
CA VAL A 8 -13.81 15.77 -12.89
C VAL A 8 -13.25 17.18 -13.04
N VAL A 9 -12.06 17.33 -13.56
CA VAL A 9 -11.46 18.62 -13.90
C VAL A 9 -11.41 18.72 -15.40
N GLU A 10 -12.12 19.69 -15.96
CA GLU A 10 -12.00 20.03 -17.38
C GLU A 10 -10.71 20.84 -17.59
N GLN A 11 -9.78 20.29 -18.36
CA GLN A 11 -8.64 21.02 -18.88
C GLN A 11 -8.93 21.50 -20.28
N ASP A 12 -8.94 22.84 -20.47
CA ASP A 12 -8.89 23.54 -21.77
C ASP A 12 -9.69 22.92 -22.93
N GLY A 13 -10.95 22.59 -22.70
CA GLY A 13 -11.92 22.36 -23.76
C GLY A 13 -11.81 21.09 -24.59
N THR A 14 -10.89 20.15 -24.30
CA THR A 14 -10.68 18.97 -25.14
C THR A 14 -10.61 17.61 -24.44
N SER A 15 -10.46 17.50 -23.14
CA SER A 15 -10.61 16.23 -22.38
C SER A 15 -10.90 16.46 -20.91
N SER A 16 -11.93 15.78 -20.38
CA SER A 16 -12.16 15.70 -18.94
C SER A 16 -11.32 14.59 -18.35
N ASP A 17 -10.30 14.93 -17.53
CA ASP A 17 -9.57 13.96 -16.73
C ASP A 17 -10.28 13.74 -15.39
N SER A 18 -10.59 12.48 -15.07
CA SER A 18 -11.11 12.10 -13.76
C SER A 18 -9.96 11.89 -12.78
N TYR A 19 -10.08 12.43 -11.57
CA TYR A 19 -9.10 12.29 -10.50
C TYR A 19 -9.74 11.58 -9.31
N CYS A 20 -9.01 10.65 -8.72
CA CYS A 20 -9.37 9.98 -7.48
C CYS A 20 -8.34 10.34 -6.41
N TYR A 21 -8.75 11.12 -5.42
CA TYR A 21 -7.89 11.57 -4.33
C TYR A 21 -8.00 10.61 -3.14
N PHE A 22 -6.88 10.32 -2.52
CA PHE A 22 -6.84 9.51 -1.32
C PHE A 22 -5.79 10.02 -0.33
N SER A 23 -6.07 9.85 0.96
CA SER A 23 -5.14 10.18 2.03
C SER A 23 -5.41 9.35 3.28
N GLY A 24 -4.37 9.18 4.11
CA GLY A 24 -4.44 8.51 5.39
C GLY A 24 -4.59 6.99 5.31
N PHE A 25 -4.35 6.32 6.45
CA PHE A 25 -4.32 4.85 6.50
C PHE A 25 -5.68 4.17 6.31
N LYS A 26 -6.77 4.91 6.37
CA LYS A 26 -8.12 4.40 6.06
C LYS A 26 -8.40 4.27 4.56
N SER A 27 -7.54 4.84 3.73
CA SER A 27 -7.65 4.66 2.28
C SER A 27 -7.04 3.33 1.86
N ILE A 28 -7.78 2.55 1.09
CA ILE A 28 -7.32 1.27 0.54
C ILE A 28 -6.07 1.39 -0.33
N PHE A 29 -5.77 2.57 -0.86
CA PHE A 29 -4.60 2.85 -1.70
C PHE A 29 -3.37 3.24 -0.90
N SER A 30 -3.53 3.50 0.39
CA SER A 30 -2.43 3.82 1.28
C SER A 30 -1.59 2.59 1.63
N LYS A 31 -0.28 2.77 1.75
CA LYS A 31 0.64 1.72 2.19
C LYS A 31 0.44 1.33 3.66
N SER A 32 -0.19 2.19 4.45
CA SER A 32 -0.50 1.94 5.87
C SER A 32 -1.86 1.28 6.10
N TYR A 33 -2.66 1.07 5.05
CA TYR A 33 -3.94 0.39 5.15
C TYR A 33 -3.75 -1.06 5.63
N PRO A 34 -4.53 -1.54 6.62
CA PRO A 34 -4.43 -2.92 7.08
C PRO A 34 -4.88 -3.89 5.98
N ALA A 35 -3.94 -4.60 5.41
CA ALA A 35 -4.18 -5.58 4.38
C ALA A 35 -3.21 -6.75 4.53
N LYS A 36 -3.73 -7.97 4.53
CA LYS A 36 -2.93 -9.18 4.64
C LYS A 36 -2.55 -9.67 3.26
N TYR A 37 -1.29 -9.97 3.09
CA TYR A 37 -0.82 -10.71 1.92
C TYR A 37 0.47 -11.46 2.20
N VAL A 38 0.75 -12.45 1.38
CA VAL A 38 1.91 -13.35 1.51
C VAL A 38 2.83 -13.13 0.32
N TYR A 39 4.11 -13.03 0.60
CA TYR A 39 5.15 -13.03 -0.43
C TYR A 39 6.33 -13.87 0.02
N LYS A 40 6.73 -14.86 -0.77
CA LYS A 40 7.81 -15.81 -0.44
C LYS A 40 7.62 -16.42 0.95
N ASP A 41 6.43 -16.92 1.22
CA ASP A 41 6.02 -17.57 2.48
C ASP A 41 6.06 -16.66 3.73
N ILE A 42 6.22 -15.36 3.54
CA ILE A 42 6.17 -14.38 4.62
C ILE A 42 4.85 -13.62 4.58
N HIS A 43 4.18 -13.55 5.74
CA HIS A 43 2.92 -12.83 5.91
C HIS A 43 3.18 -11.38 6.31
N PHE A 44 2.54 -10.45 5.60
CA PHE A 44 2.60 -9.02 5.87
C PHE A 44 1.23 -8.48 6.24
N SER A 45 1.23 -7.48 7.11
CA SER A 45 0.01 -6.82 7.62
C SER A 45 -0.29 -5.50 6.92
N SER A 46 0.71 -4.92 6.25
CA SER A 46 0.62 -3.67 5.50
C SER A 46 1.74 -3.57 4.48
N GLU A 47 1.57 -2.68 3.51
CA GLU A 47 2.64 -2.40 2.54
C GLU A 47 3.85 -1.69 3.18
N ILE A 48 3.64 -0.87 4.20
CA ILE A 48 4.75 -0.27 4.95
C ILE A 48 5.64 -1.36 5.54
N GLN A 49 5.06 -2.41 6.14
CA GLN A 49 5.84 -3.53 6.66
C GLN A 49 6.62 -4.25 5.57
N PHE A 50 6.00 -4.49 4.43
CA PHE A 50 6.65 -5.12 3.28
C PHE A 50 7.81 -4.28 2.73
N MET A 51 7.61 -2.97 2.57
CA MET A 51 8.65 -2.07 2.05
C MET A 51 9.84 -1.99 3.00
N ALA A 52 9.59 -1.86 4.29
CA ALA A 52 10.63 -1.83 5.31
C ALA A 52 11.42 -3.15 5.35
N TYR A 53 10.72 -4.28 5.36
CA TYR A 53 11.35 -5.61 5.31
C TYR A 53 12.20 -5.80 4.05
N SER A 54 11.67 -5.47 2.90
CA SER A 54 12.37 -5.60 1.62
C SER A 54 13.63 -4.76 1.57
N LYS A 55 13.59 -3.54 2.12
CA LYS A 55 14.77 -2.68 2.24
C LYS A 55 15.83 -3.28 3.17
N ALA A 56 15.43 -3.77 4.34
CA ALA A 56 16.34 -4.41 5.28
C ALA A 56 17.04 -5.63 4.65
N LYS A 57 16.29 -6.46 3.93
CA LYS A 57 16.84 -7.63 3.22
C LYS A 57 17.78 -7.23 2.08
N LEU A 58 17.45 -6.17 1.33
CA LEU A 58 18.30 -5.66 0.24
C LEU A 58 19.69 -5.24 0.74
N PHE A 59 19.75 -4.66 1.93
CA PHE A 59 21.00 -4.19 2.53
C PHE A 59 21.59 -5.14 3.59
N ASN A 60 21.08 -6.37 3.68
CA ASN A 60 21.54 -7.43 4.57
C ASN A 60 21.49 -7.05 6.06
N ASP A 61 20.57 -6.18 6.46
CA ASP A 61 20.31 -5.85 7.86
C ASP A 61 19.30 -6.83 8.45
N GLU A 62 19.78 -8.01 8.85
CA GLU A 62 18.93 -9.08 9.38
C GLU A 62 18.31 -8.71 10.72
N GLU A 63 18.97 -7.90 11.54
CA GLU A 63 18.41 -7.42 12.81
C GLU A 63 17.21 -6.50 12.56
N ALA A 64 17.32 -5.56 11.64
CA ALA A 64 16.20 -4.72 11.25
C ALA A 64 15.06 -5.55 10.63
N ALA A 65 15.37 -6.49 9.74
CA ALA A 65 14.37 -7.37 9.14
C ALA A 65 13.60 -8.17 10.20
N PHE A 66 14.30 -8.69 11.20
CA PHE A 66 13.69 -9.40 12.32
C PHE A 66 12.75 -8.51 13.14
N LYS A 67 13.19 -7.30 13.50
CA LYS A 67 12.37 -6.33 14.24
C LYS A 67 11.13 -5.89 13.45
N ILE A 68 11.26 -5.71 12.14
CA ILE A 68 10.15 -5.30 11.27
C ILE A 68 9.05 -6.37 11.22
N LEU A 69 9.41 -7.65 11.20
CA LEU A 69 8.43 -8.74 11.22
C LEU A 69 7.80 -8.93 12.61
N ASP A 70 8.51 -8.65 13.68
CA ASP A 70 8.07 -8.71 15.09
C ASP A 70 7.24 -9.96 15.43
N ARG A 71 7.79 -11.14 15.11
CA ARG A 71 7.07 -12.42 15.30
C ARG A 71 7.10 -12.96 16.71
N ASN A 72 7.89 -12.35 17.61
CA ASN A 72 8.10 -12.86 18.96
C ASN A 72 6.99 -12.52 19.95
N ASP A 73 6.18 -11.50 19.65
CA ASP A 73 5.10 -11.07 20.51
C ASP A 73 3.76 -11.21 19.78
N SER A 74 3.00 -12.25 20.13
CA SER A 74 1.67 -12.50 19.56
C SER A 74 0.62 -11.49 19.99
N SER A 75 0.90 -10.67 21.02
CA SER A 75 -0.03 -9.67 21.55
C SER A 75 -0.04 -8.36 20.74
N THR A 76 0.94 -8.14 19.87
CA THR A 76 0.98 -6.92 19.05
C THR A 76 -0.21 -6.84 18.10
N ILE A 77 -0.65 -5.62 17.78
CA ILE A 77 -1.77 -5.43 16.86
C ILE A 77 -1.50 -6.05 15.49
N LEU A 78 -0.25 -6.01 15.00
CA LEU A 78 0.14 -6.62 13.73
C LEU A 78 -0.07 -8.13 13.75
N ASN A 79 0.41 -8.81 14.79
CA ASN A 79 0.29 -10.27 14.93
C ASN A 79 -1.14 -10.72 15.22
N ARG A 80 -1.89 -9.99 16.03
CA ARG A 80 -3.32 -10.25 16.25
C ARG A 80 -4.13 -10.13 14.94
N PHE A 81 -3.80 -9.13 14.12
CA PHE A 81 -4.41 -8.96 12.80
C PHE A 81 -4.03 -10.13 11.87
N LEU A 82 -2.75 -10.50 11.77
CA LEU A 82 -2.29 -11.62 10.95
C LEU A 82 -2.88 -12.97 11.40
N ASN A 83 -3.09 -13.14 12.72
CA ASN A 83 -3.68 -14.35 13.29
C ASN A 83 -5.22 -14.39 13.26
N ASN A 84 -5.86 -13.43 12.61
CA ASN A 84 -7.32 -13.30 12.53
C ASN A 84 -8.03 -13.08 13.88
N GLU A 85 -7.33 -12.61 14.91
CA GLU A 85 -7.91 -12.25 16.21
C GLU A 85 -8.65 -10.92 16.16
N ILE A 86 -8.21 -10.01 15.30
CA ILE A 86 -8.88 -8.75 14.99
C ILE A 86 -9.02 -8.61 13.48
N SER A 87 -10.10 -7.96 13.06
CA SER A 87 -10.37 -7.71 11.64
C SER A 87 -9.86 -6.33 11.21
N GLU A 88 -9.74 -6.14 9.90
CA GLU A 88 -9.53 -4.82 9.29
C GLU A 88 -10.57 -3.80 9.80
N LYS A 89 -11.83 -4.22 9.86
CA LYS A 89 -12.94 -3.39 10.34
C LYS A 89 -12.74 -2.94 11.78
N ASP A 90 -12.26 -3.82 12.66
CA ASP A 90 -11.94 -3.48 14.05
C ASP A 90 -10.86 -2.39 14.11
N ILE A 91 -9.82 -2.49 13.32
CA ILE A 91 -8.73 -1.50 13.25
C ILE A 91 -9.26 -0.14 12.75
N LEU A 92 -10.06 -0.14 11.69
CA LEU A 92 -10.51 1.09 11.04
C LEU A 92 -11.61 1.84 11.82
N HIS A 93 -12.40 1.13 12.62
CA HIS A 93 -13.60 1.70 13.28
C HIS A 93 -13.48 1.81 14.80
N SER A 94 -12.52 1.14 15.44
CA SER A 94 -12.25 1.33 16.87
C SER A 94 -11.37 2.55 17.11
N GLY A 95 -11.76 3.44 18.00
CA GLY A 95 -10.94 4.59 18.36
C GLY A 95 -9.57 4.22 18.92
N THR A 96 -9.50 3.21 19.78
CA THR A 96 -8.26 2.74 20.40
C THR A 96 -7.39 1.97 19.42
N MET A 97 -7.94 1.00 18.70
CA MET A 97 -7.17 0.18 17.74
C MET A 97 -6.64 1.01 16.59
N LYS A 98 -7.36 2.03 16.16
CA LYS A 98 -6.93 2.99 15.14
C LYS A 98 -5.63 3.71 15.53
N VAL A 99 -5.56 4.18 16.76
CA VAL A 99 -4.36 4.86 17.29
C VAL A 99 -3.20 3.88 17.41
N ILE A 100 -3.43 2.69 17.95
CA ILE A 100 -2.41 1.64 18.09
C ILE A 100 -1.86 1.25 16.71
N TRP A 101 -2.73 1.04 15.73
CA TRP A 101 -2.32 0.71 14.36
C TRP A 101 -1.46 1.81 13.75
N SER A 102 -1.89 3.06 13.87
CA SER A 102 -1.15 4.22 13.36
C SER A 102 0.24 4.31 14.00
N ASN A 103 0.35 4.10 15.31
CA ASN A 103 1.62 4.10 16.03
C ASN A 103 2.54 2.97 15.57
N GLU A 104 2.01 1.76 15.33
CA GLU A 104 2.80 0.65 14.81
C GLU A 104 3.28 0.91 13.36
N GLN A 105 2.45 1.50 12.52
CA GLN A 105 2.90 1.90 11.18
C GLN A 105 4.00 2.96 11.23
N GLN A 106 3.91 3.93 12.14
CA GLN A 106 4.96 4.92 12.36
C GLN A 106 6.26 4.28 12.86
N LYS A 107 6.17 3.33 13.76
CA LYS A 107 7.32 2.54 14.25
C LYS A 107 8.01 1.78 13.12
N LEU A 108 7.24 1.18 12.21
CA LEU A 108 7.80 0.52 11.02
C LEU A 108 8.55 1.50 10.11
N LEU A 109 8.04 2.71 9.92
CA LEU A 109 8.73 3.76 9.17
C LEU A 109 10.03 4.20 9.84
N GLU A 110 10.06 4.29 11.16
CA GLU A 110 11.26 4.60 11.92
C GLU A 110 12.30 3.47 11.82
N LEU A 111 11.88 2.22 11.89
CA LEU A 111 12.76 1.06 11.67
C LEU A 111 13.34 1.07 10.24
N GLU A 112 12.55 1.40 9.24
CA GLU A 112 13.04 1.53 7.87
C GLU A 112 14.15 2.57 7.75
N LYS A 113 13.98 3.74 8.39
CA LYS A 113 15.00 4.81 8.42
C LYS A 113 16.26 4.40 9.16
N SER A 114 16.19 3.46 10.09
CA SER A 114 17.33 3.00 10.89
C SER A 114 18.14 1.88 10.22
N ILE A 115 17.73 1.38 9.08
CA ILE A 115 18.43 0.32 8.33
C ILE A 115 19.86 0.73 8.04
N LEU A 116 20.80 -0.14 8.34
CA LEU A 116 22.23 0.11 8.19
C LEU A 116 22.72 -0.14 6.76
N ASN A 117 23.82 0.50 6.41
CA ASN A 117 24.55 0.29 5.14
C ASN A 117 23.70 0.52 3.88
N VAL A 118 22.75 1.43 3.94
CA VAL A 118 21.91 1.77 2.79
C VAL A 118 22.74 2.44 1.71
N ASN A 119 22.70 1.88 0.50
CA ASN A 119 23.15 2.53 -0.72
C ASN A 119 21.96 3.20 -1.38
N GLU A 120 21.90 4.52 -1.34
CA GLU A 120 20.76 5.30 -1.83
C GLU A 120 20.54 5.14 -3.34
N GLU A 121 21.60 5.03 -4.12
CA GLU A 121 21.48 4.82 -5.56
C GLU A 121 20.83 3.47 -5.87
N LEU A 122 21.29 2.40 -5.21
CA LEU A 122 20.69 1.08 -5.35
C LEU A 122 19.25 1.07 -4.87
N TRP A 123 18.95 1.71 -3.74
CA TRP A 123 17.58 1.82 -3.25
C TRP A 123 16.67 2.52 -4.26
N ASN A 124 17.11 3.63 -4.83
CA ASN A 124 16.35 4.36 -5.85
C ASN A 124 16.08 3.52 -7.11
N GLN A 125 16.99 2.61 -7.47
CA GLN A 125 16.77 1.67 -8.57
C GLN A 125 15.77 0.55 -8.22
N LYS A 126 15.70 0.13 -6.95
CA LYS A 126 14.93 -1.03 -6.51
C LYS A 126 13.55 -0.68 -5.94
N VAL A 127 13.34 0.55 -5.49
CA VAL A 127 12.11 0.94 -4.80
C VAL A 127 10.85 0.75 -5.66
N ILE A 128 10.91 1.10 -6.94
CA ILE A 128 9.76 0.95 -7.85
C ILE A 128 9.43 -0.53 -8.11
N PRO A 129 10.38 -1.40 -8.46
CA PRO A 129 10.11 -2.84 -8.55
C PRO A 129 9.53 -3.44 -7.27
N ILE A 130 10.06 -3.09 -6.11
CA ILE A 130 9.58 -3.58 -4.81
C ILE A 130 8.16 -3.09 -4.55
N LEU A 131 7.89 -1.82 -4.76
CA LEU A 131 6.57 -1.22 -4.60
C LEU A 131 5.54 -1.84 -5.55
N THR A 132 5.95 -2.14 -6.77
CA THR A 132 5.11 -2.83 -7.77
C THR A 132 4.70 -4.22 -7.28
N VAL A 133 5.63 -4.98 -6.73
CA VAL A 133 5.33 -6.29 -6.12
C VAL A 133 4.35 -6.13 -4.95
N SER A 134 4.60 -5.17 -4.07
CA SER A 134 3.74 -4.89 -2.92
C SER A 134 2.29 -4.61 -3.33
N HIS A 135 2.08 -3.69 -4.24
CA HIS A 135 0.73 -3.36 -4.72
C HIS A 135 0.07 -4.53 -5.43
N ARG A 136 0.79 -5.20 -6.30
CA ARG A 136 0.26 -6.37 -7.01
C ARG A 136 -0.20 -7.46 -6.05
N GLU A 137 0.62 -7.82 -5.08
CA GLU A 137 0.29 -8.87 -4.12
C GLU A 137 -0.83 -8.45 -3.17
N LYS A 138 -0.81 -7.23 -2.66
CA LYS A 138 -1.88 -6.68 -1.82
C LYS A 138 -3.25 -6.78 -2.51
N PHE A 139 -3.36 -6.24 -3.69
CA PHE A 139 -4.64 -6.19 -4.40
C PHE A 139 -5.04 -7.55 -4.97
N ASN A 140 -4.10 -8.34 -5.45
CA ASN A 140 -4.41 -9.65 -5.99
C ASN A 140 -4.90 -10.64 -4.92
N GLN A 141 -4.39 -10.53 -3.70
CA GLN A 141 -4.78 -11.40 -2.57
C GLN A 141 -5.96 -10.85 -1.76
N ASN A 142 -6.46 -9.65 -2.05
CA ASN A 142 -7.59 -9.02 -1.39
C ASN A 142 -8.66 -8.64 -2.45
N PRO A 143 -9.55 -9.56 -2.83
CA PRO A 143 -10.48 -9.36 -3.96
C PRO A 143 -11.35 -8.11 -3.86
N LYS A 144 -11.81 -7.74 -2.65
CA LYS A 144 -12.61 -6.53 -2.44
C LYS A 144 -11.80 -5.25 -2.70
N LEU A 145 -10.51 -5.25 -2.33
CA LEU A 145 -9.61 -4.13 -2.60
C LEU A 145 -9.28 -4.05 -4.09
N LYS A 146 -9.05 -5.19 -4.72
CA LYS A 146 -8.83 -5.29 -6.17
C LYS A 146 -10.01 -4.72 -6.96
N GLU A 147 -11.23 -5.09 -6.59
CA GLU A 147 -12.45 -4.56 -7.22
C GLU A 147 -12.52 -3.04 -7.11
N LYS A 148 -12.27 -2.48 -5.93
CA LYS A 148 -12.27 -1.03 -5.73
C LYS A 148 -11.20 -0.32 -6.55
N LEU A 149 -10.01 -0.89 -6.68
CA LEU A 149 -8.94 -0.34 -7.52
C LEU A 149 -9.37 -0.34 -9.01
N ILE A 150 -9.90 -1.45 -9.49
CA ILE A 150 -10.37 -1.59 -10.89
C ILE A 150 -11.53 -0.64 -11.16
N ASN A 151 -12.44 -0.46 -10.21
CA ASN A 151 -13.61 0.42 -10.36
C ASN A 151 -13.24 1.91 -10.43
N THR A 152 -12.01 2.30 -10.10
CA THR A 152 -11.52 3.65 -10.39
C THR A 152 -11.35 3.91 -11.89
N GLY A 153 -11.45 2.88 -12.73
CA GLY A 153 -11.42 2.99 -14.18
C GLY A 153 -10.10 3.53 -14.71
N ASN A 154 -10.16 4.67 -15.37
CA ASN A 154 -8.99 5.38 -15.89
C ASN A 154 -8.68 6.66 -15.09
N ALA A 155 -9.32 6.85 -13.94
CA ALA A 155 -9.05 8.00 -13.10
C ALA A 155 -7.58 8.07 -12.69
N ARG A 156 -7.04 9.27 -12.64
CA ARG A 156 -5.71 9.50 -12.07
C ARG A 156 -5.78 9.38 -10.55
N LEU A 157 -4.98 8.50 -9.98
CA LEU A 157 -4.89 8.33 -8.54
C LEU A 157 -3.90 9.37 -8.00
N VAL A 158 -4.33 10.14 -7.00
CA VAL A 158 -3.55 11.23 -6.41
C VAL A 158 -3.58 11.11 -4.90
N GLU A 159 -2.39 11.01 -4.29
CA GLU A 159 -2.24 11.04 -2.83
C GLU A 159 -2.21 12.48 -2.34
N GLY A 160 -3.16 12.84 -1.47
CA GLY A 160 -3.27 14.17 -0.86
C GLY A 160 -4.70 14.74 -0.92
N ASP A 161 -4.81 15.99 -0.49
CA ASP A 161 -6.08 16.71 -0.46
C ASP A 161 -6.39 17.40 -1.79
N VAL A 162 -7.68 17.48 -2.11
CA VAL A 162 -8.22 18.08 -3.35
C VAL A 162 -7.76 19.53 -3.56
N ASP A 163 -7.48 20.25 -2.46
CA ASP A 163 -7.15 21.67 -2.48
C ASP A 163 -5.65 22.00 -2.57
N LYS A 164 -4.78 20.98 -2.55
CA LYS A 164 -3.34 21.16 -2.68
C LYS A 164 -2.89 20.88 -4.11
N LYS A 165 -1.95 21.71 -4.60
CA LYS A 165 -1.34 21.54 -5.92
C LYS A 165 -0.98 20.06 -6.15
N HIS A 166 -1.56 19.47 -7.19
CA HIS A 166 -1.42 18.07 -7.55
C HIS A 166 0.04 17.69 -7.76
N ASN A 167 0.60 16.90 -6.88
CA ASN A 167 1.85 16.22 -7.18
C ASN A 167 1.56 14.95 -7.99
N VAL A 168 1.22 15.15 -9.26
CA VAL A 168 0.91 14.09 -10.22
C VAL A 168 2.12 13.17 -10.47
N SER A 169 3.31 13.57 -10.02
CA SER A 169 4.54 12.82 -10.20
C SER A 169 4.88 11.86 -9.05
N ASN A 170 3.96 11.66 -8.10
CA ASN A 170 4.18 10.70 -7.03
C ASN A 170 4.35 9.28 -7.60
N LYS A 171 5.55 8.72 -7.42
CA LYS A 171 5.90 7.38 -7.91
C LYS A 171 4.94 6.30 -7.43
N ASN A 172 4.44 6.41 -6.19
CA ASN A 172 3.46 5.49 -5.62
C ASN A 172 2.17 5.47 -6.45
N CYS A 173 1.65 6.64 -6.80
CA CYS A 173 0.43 6.77 -7.59
C CYS A 173 0.60 6.21 -9.01
N GLN A 174 1.74 6.43 -9.64
CA GLN A 174 2.04 5.86 -10.95
C GLN A 174 2.14 4.34 -10.91
N VAL A 175 2.79 3.78 -9.90
CA VAL A 175 2.86 2.32 -9.72
C VAL A 175 1.48 1.73 -9.49
N LEU A 176 0.63 2.37 -8.68
CA LEU A 176 -0.77 1.95 -8.48
C LEU A 176 -1.56 1.92 -9.79
N MET A 177 -1.44 2.95 -10.61
CA MET A 177 -2.12 3.00 -11.90
C MET A 177 -1.61 1.91 -12.86
N ASN A 178 -0.31 1.63 -12.88
CA ASN A 178 0.27 0.56 -13.68
C ASN A 178 -0.21 -0.83 -13.22
N VAL A 179 -0.23 -1.07 -11.91
CA VAL A 179 -0.76 -2.31 -11.32
C VAL A 179 -2.23 -2.47 -11.64
N ARG A 180 -3.02 -1.41 -11.57
CA ARG A 180 -4.44 -1.43 -11.97
C ARG A 180 -4.61 -1.93 -13.39
N GLU A 181 -3.82 -1.47 -14.35
CA GLU A 181 -3.90 -1.93 -15.74
C GLU A 181 -3.54 -3.41 -15.89
N VAL A 182 -2.51 -3.87 -15.20
CA VAL A 182 -2.15 -5.30 -15.18
C VAL A 182 -3.28 -6.15 -14.62
N LEU A 183 -3.89 -5.74 -13.51
CA LEU A 183 -4.98 -6.47 -12.87
C LEU A 183 -6.26 -6.49 -13.71
N LYS A 184 -6.57 -5.42 -14.44
CA LYS A 184 -7.68 -5.40 -15.41
C LYS A 184 -7.49 -6.44 -16.51
N ASN A 185 -6.29 -6.56 -17.03
CA ASN A 185 -5.98 -7.48 -18.12
C ASN A 185 -6.05 -8.94 -17.69
N THR A 186 -5.76 -9.26 -16.43
CA THR A 186 -5.88 -10.63 -15.90
C THR A 186 -7.32 -11.06 -15.60
N GLN A 187 -8.28 -10.14 -15.61
CA GLN A 187 -9.70 -10.43 -15.43
C GLN A 187 -10.43 -10.79 -16.73
N LYS A 188 -9.82 -10.53 -17.89
CA LYS A 188 -10.42 -10.96 -19.16
C LYS A 188 -10.36 -12.48 -19.21
N PRO A 189 -11.53 -13.19 -19.35
CA PRO A 189 -11.48 -14.60 -19.59
C PRO A 189 -10.67 -14.85 -20.86
N ASN A 190 -9.78 -15.82 -20.84
CA ASN A 190 -9.23 -16.34 -22.07
C ASN A 190 -10.43 -16.85 -22.88
N LEU A 191 -10.83 -16.09 -23.86
CA LEU A 191 -11.68 -16.59 -24.92
C LEU A 191 -10.78 -17.46 -25.78
N ASP A 192 -10.59 -18.70 -25.34
CA ASP A 192 -10.11 -19.75 -26.22
C ASP A 192 -11.21 -19.97 -27.25
N ILE A 193 -11.04 -19.35 -28.40
CA ILE A 193 -11.81 -19.67 -29.60
C ILE A 193 -11.07 -20.80 -30.32
#